data_869e65c255f66d56c61ca7837dadc772
#
_entry.id   869e65c255f66d56c61ca7837dadc772
#
_cell.length_a   1.000
_cell.length_b   1.000
_cell.length_c   1.000
_cell.angle_alpha   90.00
_cell.angle_beta   90.00
_cell.angle_gamma   90.00
#
_symmetry.space_group_name_H-M   'P 1'
#
loop_
_entity.id
_entity.type
_entity.pdbx_description
1 polymer ?
#
loop_
_entity_poly.entity_id
_entity_poly.type
_entity_poly.pdbx_seq_one_letter_code
_entity_poly.pdbx_strand_id
1 'polypeptide(L)'
;MVGGVGVGDVVEDFELPDETGAPRRLSEFLAAGPVVVFFYPAAMTRGCTAQSCHFRDLAAEFAAVGAQRVGISRDSVGRQAAFSRRHGFDYPLLSDVDGRVAAAFGVRRRLPLGALSTRRMTFVIGQDRRVLAVVHSELDMNAHADQALRALGG
;
A
#
# COMPACT_ATOMS: atom_id res chain seq x y z
N MET A 1 -1.48 15.60 18.10
CA MET A 1 -2.21 15.18 17.55
C MET A 1 -1.89 14.32 16.74
N VAL A 2 -2.27 13.74 16.29
CA VAL A 2 -2.08 13.15 15.59
C VAL A 2 -2.63 12.46 14.92
N GLY A 3 -3.05 12.43 14.47
CA GLY A 3 -3.70 11.77 13.68
C GLY A 3 -3.21 11.12 12.59
N GLY A 4 -3.90 10.22 12.07
CA GLY A 4 -3.56 9.61 10.80
C GLY A 4 -4.02 10.48 9.66
N VAL A 5 -3.64 10.08 8.46
CA VAL A 5 -4.11 10.69 7.23
C VAL A 5 -5.54 10.21 6.98
N GLY A 6 -6.42 11.13 6.63
CA GLY A 6 -7.83 10.83 6.34
C GLY A 6 -8.26 11.34 4.99
N VAL A 7 -9.51 11.04 4.64
CA VAL A 7 -10.11 11.49 3.38
C VAL A 7 -10.07 13.01 3.31
N GLY A 8 -9.61 13.53 2.17
CA GLY A 8 -9.47 14.98 1.94
C GLY A 8 -8.11 15.53 2.26
N ASP A 9 -7.28 14.82 3.01
CA ASP A 9 -5.92 15.26 3.32
C ASP A 9 -5.02 15.13 2.09
N VAL A 10 -4.05 16.03 1.98
CA VAL A 10 -3.02 15.96 0.95
C VAL A 10 -1.80 15.29 1.57
N VAL A 11 -1.31 14.21 0.95
CA VAL A 11 -0.15 13.49 1.45
C VAL A 11 1.12 14.03 0.83
N GLU A 12 2.21 13.95 1.58
CA GLU A 12 3.51 14.36 1.07
C GLU A 12 4.03 13.31 0.09
N ASP A 13 4.80 13.75 -0.89
CA ASP A 13 5.50 12.83 -1.78
C ASP A 13 6.55 12.05 -0.98
N PHE A 14 6.85 10.85 -1.44
CA PHE A 14 7.88 10.02 -0.81
C PHE A 14 8.63 9.23 -1.86
N GLU A 15 9.81 8.75 -1.50
CA GLU A 15 10.61 7.87 -2.33
C GLU A 15 11.03 6.66 -1.51
N LEU A 16 10.81 5.47 -2.04
CA LEU A 16 11.21 4.21 -1.43
C LEU A 16 11.71 3.26 -2.52
N PRO A 17 12.64 2.35 -2.18
CA PRO A 17 13.06 1.33 -3.15
C PRO A 17 11.94 0.31 -3.37
N ASP A 18 11.78 -0.14 -4.61
CA ASP A 18 10.87 -1.23 -4.92
C ASP A 18 11.57 -2.59 -4.76
N GLU A 19 10.89 -3.67 -5.18
CA GLU A 19 11.42 -5.03 -5.04
C GLU A 19 12.66 -5.30 -5.89
N THR A 20 12.98 -4.41 -6.82
CA THR A 20 14.22 -4.51 -7.63
C THR A 20 15.34 -3.65 -7.06
N GLY A 21 15.06 -2.87 -6.02
CA GLY A 21 15.99 -1.91 -5.47
C GLY A 21 15.96 -0.55 -6.13
N ALA A 22 15.14 -0.36 -7.17
CA ALA A 22 15.03 0.91 -7.88
C ALA A 22 14.23 1.92 -7.04
N PRO A 23 14.66 3.19 -6.96
CA PRO A 23 13.90 4.20 -6.23
C PRO A 23 12.61 4.54 -6.98
N ARG A 24 11.50 4.60 -6.24
CA ARG A 24 10.19 4.93 -6.79
C ARG A 24 9.55 6.03 -5.96
N ARG A 25 8.90 6.96 -6.63
CA ARG A 25 8.23 8.09 -5.98
C ARG A 25 6.72 8.00 -6.14
N LEU A 26 5.99 8.44 -5.11
CA LEU A 26 4.53 8.54 -5.20
C LEU A 26 4.11 9.40 -6.39
N SER A 27 4.76 10.56 -6.58
CA SER A 27 4.46 11.46 -7.70
C SER A 27 4.67 10.82 -9.07
N GLU A 28 5.61 9.90 -9.17
CA GLU A 28 5.83 9.14 -10.40
C GLU A 28 4.61 8.28 -10.75
N PHE A 29 4.05 7.57 -9.76
CA PHE A 29 2.86 6.76 -9.96
C PHE A 29 1.64 7.62 -10.29
N LEU A 30 1.51 8.75 -9.59
CA LEU A 30 0.37 9.66 -9.77
C LEU A 30 0.37 10.35 -11.13
N ALA A 31 1.50 10.42 -11.82
CA ALA A 31 1.54 10.95 -13.17
C ALA A 31 0.69 10.12 -14.15
N ALA A 32 0.50 8.84 -13.89
CA ALA A 32 -0.27 7.93 -14.74
C ALA A 32 -1.74 7.83 -14.34
N GLY A 33 -2.10 8.20 -13.12
CA GLY A 33 -3.47 8.08 -12.62
C GLY A 33 -3.53 8.03 -11.11
N PRO A 34 -4.71 7.77 -10.53
CA PRO A 34 -4.80 7.56 -9.10
C PRO A 34 -4.03 6.32 -8.67
N VAL A 35 -3.61 6.30 -7.41
CA VAL A 35 -2.80 5.22 -6.85
C VAL A 35 -3.49 4.65 -5.62
N VAL A 36 -3.53 3.33 -5.55
CA VAL A 36 -3.98 2.62 -4.36
C VAL A 36 -2.74 2.13 -3.64
N VAL A 37 -2.48 2.70 -2.47
CA VAL A 37 -1.35 2.34 -1.63
C VAL A 37 -1.87 1.49 -0.48
N PHE A 38 -1.39 0.25 -0.36
CA PHE A 38 -1.80 -0.59 0.76
C PHE A 38 -0.60 -0.95 1.63
N PHE A 39 -0.74 -0.66 2.92
CA PHE A 39 0.25 -1.00 3.94
C PHE A 39 -0.09 -2.36 4.54
N TYR A 40 0.93 -3.18 4.76
CA TYR A 40 0.75 -4.48 5.38
C TYR A 40 1.89 -4.76 6.37
N PRO A 41 1.62 -5.55 7.44
CA PRO A 41 2.60 -5.75 8.51
C PRO A 41 3.87 -6.48 8.09
N ALA A 42 3.76 -7.56 7.31
CA ALA A 42 4.94 -8.34 6.96
C ALA A 42 4.70 -9.22 5.74
N ALA A 43 5.67 -9.21 4.81
CA ALA A 43 5.66 -10.08 3.64
C ALA A 43 5.65 -11.54 4.07
N MET A 44 5.04 -12.38 3.25
CA MET A 44 4.98 -13.84 3.40
C MET A 44 4.19 -14.33 4.61
N THR A 45 3.53 -13.44 5.35
CA THR A 45 2.56 -13.86 6.37
C THR A 45 1.24 -14.21 5.68
N ARG A 46 0.41 -15.01 6.36
CA ARG A 46 -0.82 -15.54 5.77
C ARG A 46 -1.79 -14.44 5.34
N GLY A 47 -2.06 -13.48 6.21
CA GLY A 47 -2.99 -12.39 5.91
C GLY A 47 -2.46 -11.46 4.84
N CYS A 48 -1.18 -11.12 4.90
CA CYS A 48 -0.58 -10.23 3.89
C CYS A 48 -0.53 -10.92 2.53
N THR A 49 -0.29 -12.22 2.49
CA THR A 49 -0.32 -12.99 1.25
C THR A 49 -1.73 -12.98 0.65
N ALA A 50 -2.75 -13.23 1.46
CA ALA A 50 -4.14 -13.21 0.99
C ALA A 50 -4.52 -11.83 0.43
N GLN A 51 -4.19 -10.77 1.15
CA GLN A 51 -4.45 -9.38 0.73
C GLN A 51 -3.76 -9.06 -0.58
N SER A 52 -2.46 -9.36 -0.67
CA SER A 52 -1.64 -9.01 -1.83
C SER A 52 -2.03 -9.82 -3.07
N CYS A 53 -2.39 -11.08 -2.89
CA CYS A 53 -2.88 -11.91 -4.00
C CYS A 53 -4.24 -11.43 -4.50
N HIS A 54 -5.10 -10.91 -3.63
CA HIS A 54 -6.38 -10.35 -4.05
C HIS A 54 -6.17 -9.09 -4.90
N PHE A 55 -5.23 -8.21 -4.50
CA PHE A 55 -4.86 -7.08 -5.34
C PHE A 55 -4.30 -7.53 -6.70
N ARG A 56 -3.50 -8.60 -6.72
CA ARG A 56 -2.97 -9.17 -7.96
C ARG A 56 -4.11 -9.65 -8.87
N ASP A 57 -5.06 -10.37 -8.29
CA ASP A 57 -6.14 -11.00 -9.06
C ASP A 57 -7.10 -9.97 -9.68
N LEU A 58 -7.13 -8.75 -9.14
CA LEU A 58 -7.98 -7.68 -9.65
C LEU A 58 -7.24 -6.73 -10.61
N ALA A 59 -6.17 -7.20 -11.24
CA ALA A 59 -5.36 -6.37 -12.14
C ALA A 59 -6.19 -5.72 -13.25
N ALA A 60 -7.08 -6.47 -13.89
CA ALA A 60 -7.91 -5.95 -14.98
C ALA A 60 -8.88 -4.89 -14.47
N GLU A 61 -9.45 -5.09 -13.30
CA GLU A 61 -10.40 -4.15 -12.70
C GLU A 61 -9.73 -2.83 -12.35
N PHE A 62 -8.52 -2.87 -11.77
CA PHE A 62 -7.76 -1.66 -11.48
C PHE A 62 -7.32 -0.96 -12.76
N ALA A 63 -6.90 -1.70 -13.77
CA ALA A 63 -6.55 -1.13 -15.07
C ALA A 63 -7.75 -0.42 -15.71
N ALA A 64 -8.94 -0.99 -15.58
CA ALA A 64 -10.15 -0.40 -16.14
C ALA A 64 -10.49 0.96 -15.54
N VAL A 65 -10.13 1.21 -14.28
CA VAL A 65 -10.33 2.52 -13.64
C VAL A 65 -9.08 3.38 -13.67
N GLY A 66 -8.04 2.95 -14.39
CA GLY A 66 -6.81 3.74 -14.56
C GLY A 66 -5.95 3.87 -13.33
N ALA A 67 -6.11 2.99 -12.34
CA ALA A 67 -5.42 3.09 -11.07
C ALA A 67 -4.24 2.13 -10.98
N GLN A 68 -3.18 2.59 -10.34
CA GLN A 68 -2.02 1.77 -10.02
C GLN A 68 -2.13 1.22 -8.61
N ARG A 69 -1.49 0.06 -8.37
CA ARG A 69 -1.46 -0.59 -7.07
C ARG A 69 -0.04 -0.60 -6.56
N VAL A 70 0.16 -0.25 -5.30
CA VAL A 70 1.48 -0.20 -4.66
C VAL A 70 1.36 -0.78 -3.26
N GLY A 71 2.13 -1.81 -2.96
CA GLY A 71 2.19 -2.38 -1.62
C GLY A 71 3.39 -1.83 -0.86
N ILE A 72 3.23 -1.54 0.43
CA ILE A 72 4.30 -1.03 1.28
C ILE A 72 4.35 -1.81 2.58
N SER A 73 5.55 -2.25 2.95
CA SER A 73 5.82 -2.84 4.26
C SER A 73 7.20 -2.44 4.74
N ARG A 74 7.55 -2.82 5.96
CA ARG A 74 8.89 -2.58 6.50
C ARG A 74 9.90 -3.68 6.14
N ASP A 75 9.49 -4.62 5.30
CA ASP A 75 10.38 -5.69 4.84
C ASP A 75 11.51 -5.13 3.97
N SER A 76 12.63 -5.83 3.95
CA SER A 76 13.77 -5.49 3.10
C SER A 76 13.42 -5.67 1.62
N VAL A 77 14.22 -5.05 0.76
CA VAL A 77 14.10 -5.22 -0.70
C VAL A 77 14.16 -6.71 -1.07
N GLY A 78 15.07 -7.47 -0.45
CA GLY A 78 15.20 -8.90 -0.73
C GLY A 78 13.95 -9.71 -0.37
N ARG A 79 13.30 -9.40 0.76
CA ARG A 79 12.07 -10.07 1.15
C ARG A 79 10.90 -9.68 0.24
N GLN A 80 10.81 -8.42 -0.15
CA GLN A 80 9.79 -7.96 -1.09
C GLN A 80 9.99 -8.63 -2.46
N ALA A 81 11.22 -8.76 -2.92
CA ALA A 81 11.53 -9.45 -4.16
C ALA A 81 11.09 -10.91 -4.12
N ALA A 82 11.37 -11.61 -3.03
CA ALA A 82 10.99 -13.02 -2.86
C ALA A 82 9.47 -13.16 -2.82
N PHE A 83 8.79 -12.24 -2.12
CA PHE A 83 7.33 -12.23 -2.00
C PHE A 83 6.68 -12.03 -3.38
N SER A 84 7.14 -11.02 -4.11
CA SER A 84 6.63 -10.71 -5.45
C SER A 84 6.84 -11.88 -6.41
N ARG A 85 8.04 -12.44 -6.41
CA ARG A 85 8.40 -13.54 -7.31
C ARG A 85 7.58 -14.78 -7.01
N ARG A 86 7.40 -15.10 -5.73
CA ARG A 86 6.67 -16.30 -5.31
C ARG A 86 5.22 -16.29 -5.77
N HIS A 87 4.58 -15.10 -5.76
CA HIS A 87 3.15 -14.97 -6.06
C HIS A 87 2.85 -14.28 -7.39
N GLY A 88 3.89 -13.91 -8.15
CA GLY A 88 3.72 -13.30 -9.46
C GLY A 88 2.98 -11.97 -9.44
N PHE A 89 3.31 -11.09 -8.50
CA PHE A 89 2.69 -9.78 -8.44
C PHE A 89 3.09 -8.91 -9.63
N ASP A 90 2.12 -8.23 -10.24
CA ASP A 90 2.32 -7.36 -11.38
C ASP A 90 2.36 -5.88 -10.99
N TYR A 91 2.57 -5.60 -9.71
CA TYR A 91 2.67 -4.24 -9.18
C TYR A 91 3.85 -4.16 -8.22
N PRO A 92 4.40 -2.95 -7.97
CA PRO A 92 5.59 -2.82 -7.12
C PRO A 92 5.28 -3.00 -5.65
N LEU A 93 6.26 -3.57 -4.94
CA LEU A 93 6.28 -3.64 -3.48
C LEU A 93 7.41 -2.74 -3.00
N LEU A 94 7.10 -1.76 -2.17
CA LEU A 94 8.08 -0.79 -1.68
C LEU A 94 8.53 -1.15 -0.27
N SER A 95 9.80 -0.90 0.00
CA SER A 95 10.43 -1.22 1.29
C SER A 95 10.59 0.05 2.13
N ASP A 96 9.80 0.14 3.19
CA ASP A 96 9.83 1.25 4.16
C ASP A 96 10.50 0.75 5.45
N VAL A 97 11.78 0.38 5.35
CA VAL A 97 12.48 -0.36 6.40
C VAL A 97 12.47 0.36 7.75
N ASP A 98 12.65 1.68 7.74
CA ASP A 98 12.63 2.47 8.98
C ASP A 98 11.24 2.92 9.40
N GLY A 99 10.21 2.65 8.59
CA GLY A 99 8.83 2.98 8.91
C GLY A 99 8.48 4.47 8.80
N ARG A 100 9.29 5.26 8.13
CA ARG A 100 9.04 6.71 8.04
C ARG A 100 7.79 7.06 7.23
N VAL A 101 7.54 6.31 6.16
CA VAL A 101 6.34 6.54 5.33
C VAL A 101 5.11 6.05 6.07
N ALA A 102 5.19 4.89 6.74
CA ALA A 102 4.11 4.41 7.60
C ALA A 102 3.78 5.45 8.69
N ALA A 103 4.80 6.07 9.28
CA ALA A 103 4.59 7.12 10.29
C ALA A 103 3.90 8.35 9.68
N ALA A 104 4.32 8.77 8.48
CA ALA A 104 3.72 9.92 7.79
C ALA A 104 2.24 9.69 7.48
N PHE A 105 1.85 8.44 7.16
CA PHE A 105 0.46 8.09 6.90
C PHE A 105 -0.33 7.77 8.17
N GLY A 106 0.33 7.75 9.33
CA GLY A 106 -0.33 7.46 10.61
C GLY A 106 -0.70 5.99 10.79
N VAL A 107 -0.05 5.08 10.06
CA VAL A 107 -0.33 3.64 10.14
C VAL A 107 0.69 2.89 10.98
N ARG A 108 1.68 3.59 11.52
CA ARG A 108 2.66 2.97 12.39
C ARG A 108 2.04 2.68 13.74
N ARG A 109 2.10 1.41 14.14
CA ARG A 109 1.53 0.99 15.41
C ARG A 109 2.62 1.00 16.48
N ARG A 110 2.31 1.57 17.64
CA ARG A 110 3.23 1.55 18.77
C ARG A 110 2.89 0.37 19.68
N LEU A 111 3.69 -0.69 19.56
CA LEU A 111 3.54 -1.87 20.40
C LEU A 111 4.75 -1.97 21.33
N PRO A 112 4.53 -2.31 22.61
CA PRO A 112 5.65 -2.42 23.57
C PRO A 112 6.73 -3.40 23.14
N LEU A 113 6.35 -4.47 22.44
CA LEU A 113 7.28 -5.50 22.01
C LEU A 113 7.74 -5.36 20.58
N GLY A 114 7.32 -4.31 19.89
CA GLY A 114 7.77 -4.03 18.53
C GLY A 114 7.25 -4.95 17.44
N ALA A 115 6.47 -5.97 17.80
CA ALA A 115 5.90 -6.88 16.80
C ALA A 115 4.72 -6.21 16.10
N LEU A 116 4.55 -6.45 14.80
CA LEU A 116 3.43 -5.92 14.02
C LEU A 116 3.28 -4.41 14.19
N SER A 117 4.31 -3.68 13.78
CA SER A 117 4.35 -2.23 13.96
C SER A 117 3.59 -1.45 12.90
N THR A 118 2.99 -2.10 11.92
CA THR A 118 2.25 -1.44 10.84
C THR A 118 0.80 -1.91 10.84
N ARG A 119 -0.13 -0.95 10.79
CA ARG A 119 -1.55 -1.25 10.64
C ARG A 119 -1.84 -1.65 9.20
N ARG A 120 -2.83 -2.51 9.01
CA ARG A 120 -3.28 -2.89 7.68
C ARG A 120 -4.29 -1.86 7.19
N MET A 121 -3.79 -0.91 6.40
CA MET A 121 -4.61 0.19 5.88
C MET A 121 -4.31 0.44 4.42
N THR A 122 -5.34 0.81 3.68
CA THR A 122 -5.24 1.12 2.25
C THR A 122 -5.74 2.53 2.00
N PHE A 123 -5.00 3.28 1.19
CA PHE A 123 -5.32 4.66 0.84
C PHE A 123 -5.49 4.76 -0.67
N VAL A 124 -6.60 5.34 -1.12
CA VAL A 124 -6.80 5.71 -2.52
C VAL A 124 -6.41 7.17 -2.65
N ILE A 125 -5.42 7.46 -3.49
CA ILE A 125 -4.82 8.78 -3.61
C ILE A 125 -5.03 9.30 -5.03
N GLY A 126 -5.62 10.49 -5.15
CA GLY A 126 -5.82 11.16 -6.43
C GLY A 126 -4.54 11.79 -6.93
N GLN A 127 -4.54 12.20 -8.21
CA GLN A 127 -3.36 12.76 -8.86
C GLN A 127 -2.86 14.06 -8.23
N ASP A 128 -3.73 14.75 -7.47
CA ASP A 128 -3.36 15.94 -6.69
C ASP A 128 -2.82 15.60 -5.30
N ARG A 129 -2.54 14.35 -5.04
CA ARG A 129 -2.09 13.79 -3.75
C ARG A 129 -3.13 13.88 -2.65
N ARG A 130 -4.38 14.12 -3.00
CA ARG A 130 -5.48 14.15 -2.04
C ARG A 130 -6.04 12.76 -1.83
N VAL A 131 -6.26 12.37 -0.58
CA VAL A 131 -6.81 11.07 -0.23
C VAL A 131 -8.30 11.04 -0.57
N LEU A 132 -8.69 10.07 -1.39
CA LEU A 132 -10.08 9.90 -1.83
C LEU A 132 -10.82 8.89 -0.96
N ALA A 133 -10.12 7.90 -0.42
CA ALA A 133 -10.73 6.89 0.43
C ALA A 133 -9.66 6.24 1.31
N VAL A 134 -10.09 5.77 2.48
CA VAL A 134 -9.24 5.02 3.43
C VAL A 134 -9.97 3.74 3.80
N VAL A 135 -9.28 2.62 3.74
CA VAL A 135 -9.80 1.32 4.15
C VAL A 135 -8.95 0.80 5.30
N HIS A 136 -9.60 0.48 6.42
CA HIS A 136 -8.93 -0.11 7.57
C HIS A 136 -9.63 -1.40 7.94
N SER A 137 -8.94 -2.52 7.80
CA SER A 137 -9.42 -3.81 8.29
C SER A 137 -8.22 -4.71 8.57
N GLU A 138 -8.18 -5.25 9.78
CA GLU A 138 -7.13 -6.21 10.16
C GLU A 138 -7.54 -7.65 9.84
N LEU A 139 -8.83 -7.90 9.64
CA LEU A 139 -9.37 -9.25 9.48
C LEU A 139 -9.92 -9.55 8.10
N ASP A 140 -10.49 -8.56 7.41
CA ASP A 140 -11.05 -8.76 6.08
C ASP A 140 -10.03 -8.36 5.02
N MET A 141 -9.29 -9.34 4.54
CA MET A 141 -8.22 -9.11 3.57
C MET A 141 -8.75 -8.63 2.22
N ASN A 142 -9.93 -9.06 1.82
CA ASN A 142 -10.50 -8.68 0.53
C ASN A 142 -11.07 -7.27 0.53
N ALA A 143 -11.45 -6.75 1.70
CA ALA A 143 -12.05 -5.42 1.80
C ALA A 143 -11.15 -4.33 1.23
N HIS A 144 -9.83 -4.47 1.37
CA HIS A 144 -8.88 -3.46 0.94
C HIS A 144 -8.96 -3.18 -0.57
N ALA A 145 -8.88 -4.21 -1.38
CA ALA A 145 -8.98 -4.04 -2.83
C ALA A 145 -10.40 -3.73 -3.28
N ASP A 146 -11.39 -4.43 -2.71
CA ASP A 146 -12.78 -4.27 -3.11
C ASP A 146 -13.30 -2.86 -2.83
N GLN A 147 -13.00 -2.31 -1.65
CA GLN A 147 -13.45 -0.97 -1.30
C GLN A 147 -12.66 0.11 -2.05
N ALA A 148 -11.38 -0.12 -2.32
CA ALA A 148 -10.60 0.79 -3.14
C ALA A 148 -11.16 0.89 -4.56
N LEU A 149 -11.52 -0.25 -5.16
CA LEU A 149 -12.16 -0.26 -6.48
C LEU A 149 -13.48 0.50 -6.46
N ARG A 150 -14.31 0.29 -5.44
CA ARG A 150 -15.59 0.99 -5.32
C ARG A 150 -15.39 2.51 -5.24
N ALA A 151 -14.38 2.96 -4.50
CA ALA A 151 -14.07 4.37 -4.38
C ALA A 151 -13.65 5.00 -5.72
N LEU A 152 -13.12 4.19 -6.63
CA LEU A 152 -12.68 4.61 -7.96
C LEU A 152 -13.75 4.40 -9.04
N GLY A 153 -14.92 3.94 -8.67
CA GLY A 153 -16.04 3.73 -9.60
C GLY A 153 -16.03 2.37 -10.29
N GLY A 154 -15.22 1.48 -9.77
CA GLY A 154 -15.12 0.11 -10.31
C GLY A 154 -16.07 -0.89 -9.69
#